data_90e879d7130f3f5197b48af050eb4e70
#
_entry.id   90e879d7130f3f5197b48af050eb4e70
#
_cell.length_a   1.000
_cell.length_b   1.000
_cell.length_c   1.000
_cell.angle_alpha   90.00
_cell.angle_beta   90.00
_cell.angle_gamma   90.00
#
_symmetry.space_group_name_H-M   'P 1'
#
loop_
_entity.id
_entity.type
_entity.pdbx_description
1 polymer ?
#
loop_
_entity_poly.entity_id
_entity_poly.type
_entity_poly.pdbx_seq_one_letter_code
_entity_poly.pdbx_strand_id
1 'polypeptide(L)'
;MHKHNLNIKLPESWEKELKNAKLKDNIYSPLKQIYSDINKGHDVYPPLDEIFNAFNLCSFDNTKVVIFGQDPYHQKGLANGLAFAVNKGNKIPPSLRNIYKEIQDDLGFCYHNLGNLEEWAMQGVLLLNTSLSVIDSLPRSHSNIGWSMLIDSVIQILNNKRDVIFLLWGSGSAKKEYLIDSEFNYVLKSSHPSPLSSYRGFFGCKHFSKTNNILLNINKSPIKW
;
A
#
# COMPACT_ATOMS: atom_id res chain seq x y z
N MET A 1 1.08 35.13 -3.09
CA MET A 1 1.85 33.93 -2.70
C MET A 1 1.21 33.34 -1.46
N HIS A 2 0.24 32.42 -1.61
CA HIS A 2 -0.30 31.69 -0.46
C HIS A 2 0.71 30.64 -0.06
N LYS A 3 1.36 30.85 1.10
CA LYS A 3 2.12 29.82 1.80
C LYS A 3 1.10 28.77 2.25
N HIS A 4 0.87 27.75 1.44
CA HIS A 4 0.24 26.54 1.93
C HIS A 4 1.23 25.87 2.88
N ASN A 5 1.17 26.22 4.16
CA ASN A 5 1.76 25.43 5.23
C ASN A 5 0.90 24.17 5.39
N LEU A 6 0.91 23.31 4.37
CA LEU A 6 0.30 21.99 4.48
C LEU A 6 1.24 21.14 5.31
N ASN A 7 0.81 20.90 6.52
CA ASN A 7 1.53 20.12 7.52
C ASN A 7 1.31 18.61 7.24
N ILE A 8 1.68 18.17 6.01
CA ILE A 8 1.61 16.77 5.61
C ILE A 8 2.70 16.03 6.37
N LYS A 9 2.30 15.18 7.32
CA LYS A 9 3.20 14.42 8.18
C LYS A 9 2.78 12.96 8.19
N LEU A 10 3.77 12.10 8.35
CA LEU A 10 3.50 10.72 8.74
C LEU A 10 2.92 10.68 10.15
N PRO A 11 2.03 9.70 10.46
CA PRO A 11 1.56 9.47 11.82
C PRO A 11 2.71 9.19 12.77
N GLU A 12 2.53 9.57 14.04
CA GLU A 12 3.56 9.50 15.07
C GLU A 12 4.19 8.11 15.21
N SER A 13 3.39 7.04 15.13
CA SER A 13 3.88 5.66 15.22
C SER A 13 4.92 5.33 14.15
N TRP A 14 4.73 5.81 12.92
CA TRP A 14 5.67 5.63 11.81
C TRP A 14 6.83 6.62 11.86
N GLU A 15 6.53 7.89 12.16
CA GLU A 15 7.56 8.93 12.26
C GLU A 15 8.61 8.58 13.32
N LYS A 16 8.18 8.06 14.48
CA LYS A 16 9.05 7.63 15.57
C LYS A 16 10.04 6.55 15.11
N GLU A 17 9.54 5.50 14.45
CA GLU A 17 10.38 4.37 14.01
C GLU A 17 11.34 4.77 12.89
N LEU A 18 10.89 5.56 11.91
CA LEU A 18 11.76 6.10 10.87
C LEU A 18 12.83 7.03 11.45
N LYS A 19 12.50 7.84 12.46
CA LYS A 19 13.46 8.70 13.16
C LYS A 19 14.48 7.90 13.94
N ASN A 20 14.06 6.88 14.67
CA ASN A 20 14.93 5.96 15.40
C ASN A 20 15.93 5.28 14.46
N ALA A 21 15.49 4.89 13.27
CA ALA A 21 16.32 4.31 12.22
C ALA A 21 17.14 5.34 11.42
N LYS A 22 17.04 6.65 11.71
CA LYS A 22 17.66 7.76 10.97
C LYS A 22 17.24 7.87 9.50
N LEU A 23 16.00 7.48 9.17
CA LEU A 23 15.45 7.41 7.81
C LEU A 23 14.36 8.45 7.53
N LYS A 24 14.13 9.40 8.46
CA LYS A 24 13.02 10.36 8.41
C LYS A 24 13.03 11.27 7.18
N ASP A 25 14.19 11.62 6.65
CA ASP A 25 14.33 12.66 5.62
C ASP A 25 13.85 12.20 4.23
N ASN A 26 13.55 10.92 4.07
CA ASN A 26 13.16 10.33 2.78
C ASN A 26 11.78 10.80 2.25
N ILE A 27 11.03 11.61 3.03
CA ILE A 27 9.74 12.18 2.61
C ILE A 27 9.87 13.57 1.98
N TYR A 28 10.97 14.30 2.20
CA TYR A 28 11.06 15.71 1.77
C TYR A 28 11.15 15.89 0.27
N SER A 29 11.93 15.05 -0.41
CA SER A 29 12.08 15.14 -1.87
C SER A 29 10.76 14.95 -2.62
N PRO A 30 9.98 13.87 -2.37
CA PRO A 30 8.68 13.70 -3.01
C PRO A 30 7.72 14.84 -2.74
N LEU A 31 7.60 15.30 -1.49
CA LEU A 31 6.69 16.41 -1.15
C LEU A 31 7.07 17.70 -1.87
N LYS A 32 8.37 18.04 -1.95
CA LYS A 32 8.85 19.20 -2.69
C LYS A 32 8.45 19.14 -4.17
N GLN A 33 8.58 17.97 -4.79
CA GLN A 33 8.18 17.79 -6.20
C GLN A 33 6.68 17.96 -6.38
N ILE A 34 5.86 17.35 -5.52
CA ILE A 34 4.40 17.48 -5.56
C ILE A 34 3.97 18.95 -5.47
N TYR A 35 4.53 19.71 -4.54
CA TYR A 35 4.24 21.15 -4.46
C TYR A 35 4.66 21.91 -5.71
N SER A 36 5.79 21.55 -6.31
CA SER A 36 6.23 22.13 -7.59
C SER A 36 5.21 21.88 -8.70
N ASP A 37 4.67 20.66 -8.78
CA ASP A 37 3.73 20.28 -9.84
C ASP A 37 2.36 20.92 -9.63
N ILE A 38 1.87 21.01 -8.38
CA ILE A 38 0.65 21.77 -8.05
C ILE A 38 0.81 23.26 -8.39
N ASN A 39 1.97 23.85 -8.10
CA ASN A 39 2.23 25.26 -8.45
C ASN A 39 2.30 25.51 -9.97
N LYS A 40 2.57 24.47 -10.76
CA LYS A 40 2.50 24.52 -12.24
C LYS A 40 1.08 24.30 -12.77
N GLY A 41 0.10 24.09 -11.89
CA GLY A 41 -1.31 23.90 -12.26
C GLY A 41 -1.70 22.44 -12.50
N HIS A 42 -0.89 21.46 -12.10
CA HIS A 42 -1.25 20.03 -12.19
C HIS A 42 -2.12 19.62 -11.01
N ASP A 43 -3.18 18.87 -11.28
CA ASP A 43 -3.90 18.12 -10.24
C ASP A 43 -3.09 16.89 -9.85
N VAL A 44 -2.97 16.63 -8.55
CA VAL A 44 -2.23 15.48 -7.99
C VAL A 44 -3.17 14.63 -7.15
N TYR A 45 -3.07 13.31 -7.28
CA TYR A 45 -3.87 12.34 -6.52
C TYR A 45 -3.00 11.37 -5.71
N PRO A 46 -3.50 10.85 -4.58
CA PRO A 46 -4.73 11.27 -3.89
C PRO A 46 -4.66 12.74 -3.43
N PRO A 47 -5.74 13.30 -2.85
CA PRO A 47 -5.68 14.58 -2.15
C PRO A 47 -4.52 14.61 -1.15
N LEU A 48 -3.93 15.79 -0.93
CA LEU A 48 -2.69 15.92 -0.14
C LEU A 48 -2.80 15.38 1.28
N ASP A 49 -3.96 15.51 1.90
CA ASP A 49 -4.30 14.99 3.24
C ASP A 49 -4.47 13.46 3.26
N GLU A 50 -4.67 12.84 2.10
CA GLU A 50 -4.81 11.38 1.96
C GLU A 50 -3.52 10.67 1.50
N ILE A 51 -2.44 11.41 1.16
CA ILE A 51 -1.19 10.80 0.66
C ILE A 51 -0.64 9.73 1.63
N PHE A 52 -0.76 9.96 2.93
CA PHE A 52 -0.30 9.03 3.97
C PHE A 52 -1.43 8.21 4.59
N ASN A 53 -2.56 8.06 3.90
CA ASN A 53 -3.73 7.38 4.46
C ASN A 53 -3.47 5.90 4.81
N ALA A 54 -2.63 5.20 4.05
CA ALA A 54 -2.19 3.85 4.39
C ALA A 54 -1.53 3.78 5.77
N PHE A 55 -0.73 4.79 6.11
CA PHE A 55 -0.06 4.91 7.40
C PHE A 55 -1.01 5.41 8.52
N ASN A 56 -1.96 6.28 8.16
CA ASN A 56 -2.96 6.78 9.11
C ASN A 56 -3.90 5.68 9.62
N LEU A 57 -4.32 4.78 8.73
CA LEU A 57 -5.27 3.72 9.04
C LEU A 57 -4.60 2.44 9.58
N CYS A 58 -3.32 2.23 9.27
CA CYS A 58 -2.55 1.10 9.76
C CYS A 58 -1.30 1.61 10.48
N SER A 59 -1.35 1.67 11.82
CA SER A 59 -0.20 2.09 12.62
C SER A 59 0.95 1.07 12.52
N PHE A 60 2.19 1.51 12.81
CA PHE A 60 3.36 0.61 12.81
C PHE A 60 3.13 -0.60 13.73
N ASP A 61 2.65 -0.36 14.95
CA ASP A 61 2.44 -1.43 15.93
C ASP A 61 1.38 -2.45 15.49
N ASN A 62 0.34 -2.00 14.81
CA ASN A 62 -0.74 -2.85 14.32
C ASN A 62 -0.41 -3.58 13.01
N THR A 63 0.65 -3.17 12.29
CA THR A 63 0.97 -3.77 10.99
C THR A 63 1.30 -5.26 11.13
N LYS A 64 0.53 -6.09 10.46
CA LYS A 64 0.66 -7.56 10.38
C LYS A 64 0.95 -8.03 8.97
N VAL A 65 0.35 -7.36 7.98
CA VAL A 65 0.42 -7.72 6.57
C VAL A 65 0.77 -6.48 5.76
N VAL A 66 1.58 -6.62 4.74
CA VAL A 66 1.90 -5.56 3.76
C VAL A 66 1.50 -6.03 2.38
N ILE A 67 0.71 -5.22 1.68
CA ILE A 67 0.36 -5.45 0.28
C ILE A 67 0.87 -4.26 -0.53
N PHE A 68 1.75 -4.53 -1.51
CA PHE A 68 2.27 -3.45 -2.35
C PHE A 68 1.44 -3.27 -3.61
N GLY A 69 0.99 -2.02 -3.82
CA GLY A 69 0.52 -1.51 -5.10
C GLY A 69 1.63 -0.79 -5.86
N GLN A 70 1.32 -0.28 -7.04
CA GLN A 70 2.28 0.46 -7.87
C GLN A 70 2.17 1.97 -7.63
N ASP A 71 1.14 2.60 -8.13
CA ASP A 71 0.81 4.01 -8.00
C ASP A 71 -0.70 4.18 -7.77
N PRO A 72 -1.14 5.33 -7.26
CA PRO A 72 -2.57 5.61 -7.08
C PRO A 72 -3.32 5.64 -8.42
N TYR A 73 -4.63 5.47 -8.39
CA TYR A 73 -5.45 5.76 -9.56
C TYR A 73 -5.32 7.24 -9.94
N HIS A 74 -5.05 7.49 -11.21
CA HIS A 74 -4.74 8.83 -11.74
C HIS A 74 -5.97 9.59 -12.25
N GLN A 75 -7.17 9.15 -11.91
CA GLN A 75 -8.43 9.81 -12.25
C GLN A 75 -9.01 10.48 -11.01
N LYS A 76 -9.60 11.65 -11.20
CA LYS A 76 -10.20 12.46 -10.14
C LYS A 76 -11.18 11.67 -9.27
N GLY A 77 -11.01 11.74 -7.97
CA GLY A 77 -11.94 11.14 -6.98
C GLY A 77 -11.84 9.63 -6.81
N LEU A 78 -10.91 8.94 -7.47
CA LEU A 78 -10.74 7.49 -7.29
C LEU A 78 -9.80 7.15 -6.15
N ALA A 79 -8.58 7.68 -6.14
CA ALA A 79 -7.56 7.35 -5.15
C ALA A 79 -7.93 7.88 -3.75
N ASN A 80 -7.73 7.04 -2.72
CA ASN A 80 -7.93 7.34 -1.30
C ASN A 80 -6.67 7.10 -0.45
N GLY A 81 -5.50 7.00 -1.08
CA GLY A 81 -4.23 6.76 -0.40
C GLY A 81 -3.92 5.31 -0.04
N LEU A 82 -4.84 4.37 -0.27
CA LEU A 82 -4.62 2.93 -0.08
C LEU A 82 -4.36 2.23 -1.42
N ALA A 83 -3.41 1.31 -1.45
CA ALA A 83 -3.15 0.50 -2.65
C ALA A 83 -4.38 -0.34 -3.04
N PHE A 84 -4.69 -0.39 -4.35
CA PHE A 84 -5.84 -1.08 -4.96
C PHE A 84 -7.21 -0.49 -4.63
N ALA A 85 -7.34 0.36 -3.61
CA ALA A 85 -8.59 0.90 -3.12
C ALA A 85 -9.09 2.08 -3.95
N VAL A 86 -10.40 2.29 -3.93
CA VAL A 86 -11.07 3.48 -4.48
C VAL A 86 -12.03 4.07 -3.46
N ASN A 87 -12.32 5.35 -3.57
CA ASN A 87 -13.33 6.00 -2.72
C ASN A 87 -14.71 5.32 -2.85
N LYS A 88 -15.46 5.30 -1.75
CA LYS A 88 -16.82 4.72 -1.70
C LYS A 88 -17.71 5.28 -2.83
N GLY A 89 -18.53 4.40 -3.39
CA GLY A 89 -19.46 4.78 -4.46
C GLY A 89 -18.85 4.75 -5.87
N ASN A 90 -17.55 4.57 -6.00
CA ASN A 90 -16.91 4.40 -7.29
C ASN A 90 -17.03 2.96 -7.81
N LYS A 91 -16.96 2.81 -9.13
CA LYS A 91 -16.91 1.50 -9.77
C LYS A 91 -15.65 0.75 -9.35
N ILE A 92 -15.81 -0.49 -8.90
CA ILE A 92 -14.69 -1.35 -8.50
C ILE A 92 -13.74 -1.57 -9.69
N PRO A 93 -12.45 -1.21 -9.57
CA PRO A 93 -11.48 -1.41 -10.64
C PRO A 93 -11.21 -2.88 -10.96
N PRO A 94 -10.74 -3.19 -12.18
CA PRO A 94 -10.55 -4.57 -12.61
C PRO A 94 -9.61 -5.39 -11.72
N SER A 95 -8.50 -4.81 -11.25
CA SER A 95 -7.58 -5.51 -10.35
C SER A 95 -8.25 -5.83 -9.01
N LEU A 96 -9.01 -4.90 -8.43
CA LEU A 96 -9.71 -5.11 -7.18
C LEU A 96 -10.85 -6.14 -7.32
N ARG A 97 -11.55 -6.17 -8.46
CA ARG A 97 -12.52 -7.24 -8.74
C ARG A 97 -11.85 -8.62 -8.74
N ASN A 98 -10.67 -8.73 -9.32
CA ASN A 98 -9.91 -9.98 -9.34
C ASN A 98 -9.44 -10.37 -7.93
N ILE A 99 -9.06 -9.39 -7.10
CA ILE A 99 -8.74 -9.61 -5.68
C ILE A 99 -9.97 -10.18 -4.96
N TYR A 100 -11.14 -9.56 -5.08
CA TYR A 100 -12.37 -10.06 -4.45
C TYR A 100 -12.78 -11.44 -4.96
N LYS A 101 -12.58 -11.69 -6.27
CA LYS A 101 -12.82 -13.03 -6.83
C LYS A 101 -11.91 -14.07 -6.19
N GLU A 102 -10.63 -13.80 -6.07
CA GLU A 102 -9.68 -14.72 -5.43
C GLU A 102 -10.01 -14.95 -3.95
N ILE A 103 -10.43 -13.91 -3.21
CA ILE A 103 -10.92 -14.06 -1.83
C ILE A 103 -12.11 -15.01 -1.76
N GLN A 104 -13.10 -14.80 -2.64
CA GLN A 104 -14.30 -15.64 -2.70
C GLN A 104 -13.95 -17.10 -3.05
N ASP A 105 -13.03 -17.31 -3.99
CA ASP A 105 -12.61 -18.65 -4.42
C ASP A 105 -11.74 -19.35 -3.34
N ASP A 106 -10.94 -18.60 -2.57
CA ASP A 106 -10.03 -19.11 -1.53
C ASP A 106 -10.76 -19.40 -0.19
N LEU A 107 -11.63 -18.46 0.23
CA LEU A 107 -12.26 -18.50 1.56
C LEU A 107 -13.75 -18.87 1.54
N GLY A 108 -14.39 -18.88 0.37
CA GLY A 108 -15.83 -19.11 0.22
C GLY A 108 -16.70 -17.86 0.51
N PHE A 109 -16.12 -16.75 0.93
CA PHE A 109 -16.80 -15.48 1.23
C PHE A 109 -15.85 -14.31 1.10
N CYS A 110 -16.40 -13.09 0.92
CA CYS A 110 -15.67 -11.83 0.99
C CYS A 110 -16.48 -10.86 1.85
N TYR A 111 -15.96 -10.46 3.01
CA TYR A 111 -16.66 -9.60 3.98
C TYR A 111 -16.76 -8.15 3.50
N HIS A 112 -15.69 -7.63 2.89
CA HIS A 112 -15.51 -6.21 2.60
C HIS A 112 -15.28 -5.98 1.11
N ASN A 113 -16.34 -5.69 0.38
CA ASN A 113 -16.31 -5.51 -1.07
C ASN A 113 -16.73 -4.09 -1.54
N LEU A 114 -16.64 -3.10 -0.64
CA LEU A 114 -17.07 -1.72 -0.92
C LEU A 114 -16.05 -0.89 -1.72
N GLY A 115 -14.87 -1.44 -1.99
CA GLY A 115 -13.83 -0.81 -2.79
C GLY A 115 -12.85 0.07 -2.03
N ASN A 116 -13.18 0.59 -0.84
CA ASN A 116 -12.32 1.51 -0.10
C ASN A 116 -11.22 0.85 0.74
N LEU A 117 -11.35 -0.43 1.08
CA LEU A 117 -10.39 -1.26 1.82
C LEU A 117 -9.94 -0.72 3.20
N GLU A 118 -10.59 0.30 3.75
CA GLU A 118 -10.26 0.87 5.04
C GLU A 118 -10.33 -0.15 6.18
N GLU A 119 -11.32 -1.06 6.11
CA GLU A 119 -11.49 -2.10 7.12
C GLU A 119 -10.36 -3.13 7.13
N TRP A 120 -9.70 -3.35 6.00
CA TRP A 120 -8.47 -4.15 5.97
C TRP A 120 -7.31 -3.41 6.63
N ALA A 121 -7.15 -2.11 6.32
CA ALA A 121 -6.10 -1.29 6.90
C ALA A 121 -6.22 -1.22 8.43
N MET A 122 -7.43 -0.99 8.96
CA MET A 122 -7.69 -0.96 10.41
C MET A 122 -7.42 -2.30 11.11
N GLN A 123 -7.45 -3.41 10.40
CA GLN A 123 -7.10 -4.73 10.93
C GLN A 123 -5.58 -5.01 10.93
N GLY A 124 -4.76 -4.10 10.39
CA GLY A 124 -3.31 -4.24 10.33
C GLY A 124 -2.78 -4.66 8.95
N VAL A 125 -3.54 -4.43 7.88
CA VAL A 125 -3.07 -4.59 6.49
C VAL A 125 -2.56 -3.24 5.97
N LEU A 126 -1.26 -3.07 5.86
CA LEU A 126 -0.65 -1.90 5.25
C LEU A 126 -0.77 -1.99 3.72
N LEU A 127 -1.74 -1.26 3.16
CA LEU A 127 -2.01 -1.19 1.72
C LEU A 127 -1.17 -0.07 1.09
N LEU A 128 0.05 -0.37 0.69
CA LEU A 128 1.08 0.62 0.39
C LEU A 128 1.47 0.63 -1.09
N ASN A 129 1.26 1.75 -1.78
CA ASN A 129 1.78 1.95 -3.13
C ASN A 129 3.29 2.22 -3.09
N THR A 130 4.03 1.79 -4.11
CA THR A 130 5.46 2.09 -4.25
C THR A 130 5.71 3.55 -4.69
N SER A 131 4.69 4.22 -5.24
CA SER A 131 4.60 5.67 -5.42
C SER A 131 3.32 6.16 -4.76
N LEU A 132 3.40 7.11 -3.82
CA LEU A 132 2.23 7.53 -3.03
C LEU A 132 1.40 8.62 -3.71
N SER A 133 1.83 9.13 -4.84
CA SER A 133 1.13 10.19 -5.59
C SER A 133 1.28 10.01 -7.09
N VAL A 134 0.41 10.68 -7.83
CA VAL A 134 0.40 10.68 -9.30
C VAL A 134 -0.23 11.98 -9.80
N ILE A 135 0.21 12.49 -10.96
CA ILE A 135 -0.44 13.62 -11.65
C ILE A 135 -1.69 13.10 -12.37
N ASP A 136 -2.74 13.92 -12.42
CA ASP A 136 -3.98 13.61 -13.15
C ASP A 136 -3.68 13.10 -14.56
N SER A 137 -4.35 12.01 -14.93
CA SER A 137 -4.27 11.38 -16.26
C SER A 137 -2.85 10.94 -16.71
N LEU A 138 -1.82 11.03 -15.85
CA LEU A 138 -0.43 10.68 -16.15
C LEU A 138 0.07 9.54 -15.25
N PRO A 139 -0.28 8.26 -15.55
CA PRO A 139 0.16 7.13 -14.75
C PRO A 139 1.70 7.09 -14.63
N ARG A 140 2.20 6.73 -13.43
CA ARG A 140 3.62 6.65 -13.11
C ARG A 140 4.40 7.97 -13.11
N SER A 141 3.74 9.13 -13.24
CA SER A 141 4.40 10.45 -13.27
C SER A 141 5.30 10.71 -12.07
N HIS A 142 4.93 10.20 -10.89
CA HIS A 142 5.71 10.35 -9.66
C HIS A 142 6.54 9.12 -9.25
N SER A 143 6.76 8.17 -10.16
CA SER A 143 7.51 6.93 -9.83
C SER A 143 8.98 7.19 -9.47
N ASN A 144 9.57 8.31 -9.91
CA ASN A 144 10.98 8.65 -9.75
C ASN A 144 11.23 9.90 -8.91
N ILE A 145 10.24 10.42 -8.16
CA ILE A 145 10.41 11.64 -7.34
C ILE A 145 10.99 11.38 -5.95
N GLY A 146 11.27 10.12 -5.60
CA GLY A 146 11.90 9.73 -4.33
C GLY A 146 11.02 8.88 -3.40
N TRP A 147 9.77 8.54 -3.77
CA TRP A 147 8.91 7.69 -2.95
C TRP A 147 9.55 6.32 -2.63
N SER A 148 10.33 5.76 -3.57
CA SER A 148 11.00 4.48 -3.36
C SER A 148 11.90 4.47 -2.12
N MET A 149 12.55 5.59 -1.78
CA MET A 149 13.40 5.70 -0.59
C MET A 149 12.57 5.57 0.70
N LEU A 150 11.38 6.18 0.76
CA LEU A 150 10.48 6.01 1.88
C LEU A 150 10.00 4.56 1.99
N ILE A 151 9.59 3.94 0.88
CA ILE A 151 9.12 2.55 0.87
C ILE A 151 10.21 1.58 1.33
N ASP A 152 11.45 1.77 0.87
CA ASP A 152 12.59 0.95 1.29
C ASP A 152 12.87 1.12 2.79
N SER A 153 12.75 2.35 3.31
CA SER A 153 12.86 2.64 4.75
C SER A 153 11.75 1.96 5.57
N VAL A 154 10.52 1.95 5.05
CA VAL A 154 9.37 1.27 5.68
C VAL A 154 9.63 -0.25 5.77
N ILE A 155 10.14 -0.86 4.69
CA ILE A 155 10.51 -2.29 4.71
C ILE A 155 11.59 -2.54 5.76
N GLN A 156 12.61 -1.69 5.81
CA GLN A 156 13.72 -1.82 6.77
C GLN A 156 13.25 -1.78 8.23
N ILE A 157 12.38 -0.83 8.61
CA ILE A 157 11.86 -0.80 9.98
C ILE A 157 10.90 -1.95 10.28
N LEU A 158 10.15 -2.45 9.28
CA LEU A 158 9.30 -3.61 9.43
C LEU A 158 10.10 -4.92 9.60
N ASN A 159 11.29 -5.04 9.00
CA ASN A 159 12.18 -6.17 9.26
C ASN A 159 12.53 -6.27 10.75
N ASN A 160 12.78 -5.13 11.41
CA ASN A 160 13.08 -5.11 12.85
C ASN A 160 11.87 -5.46 13.72
N LYS A 161 10.66 -5.22 13.21
CA LYS A 161 9.42 -5.58 13.90
C LYS A 161 9.20 -7.09 13.98
N ARG A 162 9.65 -7.84 12.96
CA ARG A 162 9.47 -9.29 12.78
C ARG A 162 8.01 -9.73 12.65
N ASP A 163 7.80 -10.94 12.22
CA ASP A 163 6.47 -11.55 12.05
C ASP A 163 5.50 -10.71 11.22
N VAL A 164 6.01 -10.08 10.16
CA VAL A 164 5.23 -9.36 9.16
C VAL A 164 5.11 -10.20 7.90
N ILE A 165 3.92 -10.23 7.30
CA ILE A 165 3.62 -11.00 6.09
C ILE A 165 3.60 -10.04 4.90
N PHE A 166 4.48 -10.24 3.94
CA PHE A 166 4.58 -9.43 2.72
C PHE A 166 3.91 -10.16 1.55
N LEU A 167 2.86 -9.58 0.99
CA LEU A 167 2.19 -10.08 -0.21
C LEU A 167 2.74 -9.31 -1.43
N LEU A 168 3.57 -9.99 -2.21
CA LEU A 168 4.23 -9.42 -3.37
C LEU A 168 3.51 -9.87 -4.65
N TRP A 169 2.65 -8.99 -5.18
CA TRP A 169 1.83 -9.27 -6.36
C TRP A 169 2.41 -8.62 -7.61
N GLY A 170 2.97 -9.45 -8.51
CA GLY A 170 3.58 -9.05 -9.76
C GLY A 170 5.05 -8.65 -9.66
N SER A 171 5.69 -8.47 -10.81
CA SER A 171 7.14 -8.22 -10.92
C SER A 171 7.59 -6.89 -10.28
N GLY A 172 6.71 -5.90 -10.20
CA GLY A 172 7.02 -4.62 -9.58
C GLY A 172 7.27 -4.75 -8.07
N SER A 173 6.35 -5.38 -7.35
CA SER A 173 6.48 -5.64 -5.91
C SER A 173 7.52 -6.72 -5.61
N ALA A 174 7.64 -7.74 -6.46
CA ALA A 174 8.66 -8.79 -6.32
C ALA A 174 10.11 -8.23 -6.29
N LYS A 175 10.35 -7.08 -6.95
CA LYS A 175 11.65 -6.39 -6.88
C LYS A 175 12.00 -5.88 -5.48
N LYS A 176 11.05 -5.83 -4.55
CA LYS A 176 11.31 -5.43 -3.15
C LYS A 176 11.70 -6.60 -2.26
N GLU A 177 11.59 -7.84 -2.74
CA GLU A 177 11.89 -9.05 -1.97
C GLU A 177 13.28 -9.03 -1.35
N TYR A 178 14.30 -8.55 -2.06
CA TYR A 178 15.68 -8.51 -1.58
C TYR A 178 15.89 -7.61 -0.36
N LEU A 179 14.93 -6.71 -0.06
CA LEU A 179 14.96 -5.85 1.12
C LEU A 179 14.31 -6.53 2.34
N ILE A 180 13.55 -7.61 2.13
CA ILE A 180 12.78 -8.27 3.18
C ILE A 180 13.65 -9.34 3.82
N ASP A 181 13.82 -9.26 5.12
CA ASP A 181 14.48 -10.31 5.90
C ASP A 181 13.54 -11.50 6.09
N SER A 182 13.70 -12.51 5.23
CA SER A 182 12.86 -13.72 5.23
C SER A 182 13.17 -14.69 6.36
N GLU A 183 14.21 -14.47 7.17
CA GLU A 183 14.45 -15.24 8.38
C GLU A 183 13.42 -14.92 9.47
N PHE A 184 12.97 -13.66 9.51
CA PHE A 184 12.06 -13.17 10.55
C PHE A 184 10.69 -12.73 10.03
N ASN A 185 10.48 -12.75 8.72
CA ASN A 185 9.23 -12.32 8.07
C ASN A 185 8.78 -13.33 7.01
N TYR A 186 7.53 -13.22 6.59
CA TYR A 186 6.93 -14.14 5.63
C TYR A 186 6.73 -13.45 4.28
N VAL A 187 7.07 -14.13 3.20
CA VAL A 187 6.91 -13.60 1.84
C VAL A 187 6.03 -14.56 1.03
N LEU A 188 4.91 -14.05 0.52
CA LEU A 188 4.02 -14.76 -0.40
C LEU A 188 4.03 -14.04 -1.75
N LYS A 189 4.35 -14.77 -2.84
CA LYS A 189 4.49 -14.21 -4.18
C LYS A 189 3.46 -14.78 -5.15
N SER A 190 2.90 -13.92 -5.99
CA SER A 190 2.06 -14.33 -7.12
C SER A 190 2.20 -13.34 -8.28
N SER A 191 1.56 -13.62 -9.41
CA SER A 191 1.38 -12.63 -10.48
C SER A 191 0.49 -11.48 -9.99
N HIS A 192 0.48 -10.35 -10.74
CA HIS A 192 -0.33 -9.20 -10.38
C HIS A 192 -1.83 -9.48 -10.64
N PRO A 193 -2.77 -8.96 -9.79
CA PRO A 193 -4.21 -9.15 -9.96
C PRO A 193 -4.83 -8.46 -11.19
N SER A 194 -4.06 -7.70 -11.97
CA SER A 194 -4.53 -7.10 -13.22
C SER A 194 -5.10 -8.16 -14.17
N PRO A 195 -6.16 -7.85 -14.95
CA PRO A 195 -6.68 -8.75 -16.00
C PRO A 195 -5.60 -9.24 -16.97
N LEU A 196 -4.53 -8.48 -17.17
CA LEU A 196 -3.42 -8.85 -18.07
C LEU A 196 -2.54 -9.98 -17.51
N SER A 197 -2.61 -10.29 -16.22
CA SER A 197 -1.69 -11.23 -15.56
C SER A 197 -2.32 -12.13 -14.51
N SER A 198 -3.54 -11.89 -14.07
CA SER A 198 -4.18 -12.64 -12.97
C SER A 198 -4.26 -14.14 -13.23
N TYR A 199 -4.45 -14.56 -14.49
CA TYR A 199 -4.46 -15.97 -14.89
C TYR A 199 -3.07 -16.65 -14.88
N ARG A 200 -2.01 -15.89 -14.65
CA ARG A 200 -0.62 -16.41 -14.63
C ARG A 200 -0.18 -16.77 -13.21
N GLY A 201 -1.12 -17.02 -12.28
CA GLY A 201 -0.83 -17.48 -10.93
C GLY A 201 -1.29 -16.54 -9.80
N PHE A 202 -2.10 -15.49 -10.08
CA PHE A 202 -2.82 -14.78 -9.04
C PHE A 202 -4.06 -15.57 -8.61
N PHE A 203 -4.90 -15.97 -9.56
CA PHE A 203 -5.99 -16.87 -9.28
C PHE A 203 -5.48 -18.23 -8.82
N GLY A 204 -6.00 -18.70 -7.68
CA GLY A 204 -5.56 -19.92 -7.02
C GLY A 204 -4.28 -19.78 -6.19
N CYS A 205 -3.73 -18.56 -5.99
CA CYS A 205 -2.57 -18.36 -5.13
C CYS A 205 -2.86 -18.62 -3.64
N LYS A 206 -4.13 -18.50 -3.23
CA LYS A 206 -4.62 -18.74 -1.86
C LYS A 206 -3.89 -17.90 -0.81
N HIS A 207 -3.54 -16.66 -1.18
CA HIS A 207 -2.77 -15.80 -0.27
C HIS A 207 -3.58 -15.38 0.96
N PHE A 208 -4.90 -15.32 0.88
CA PHE A 208 -5.77 -14.87 1.96
C PHE A 208 -5.87 -15.94 3.06
N SER A 209 -6.13 -17.20 2.71
CA SER A 209 -6.12 -18.32 3.66
C SER A 209 -4.71 -18.59 4.19
N LYS A 210 -3.67 -18.56 3.35
CA LYS A 210 -2.28 -18.71 3.77
C LYS A 210 -1.86 -17.63 4.78
N THR A 211 -2.21 -16.37 4.52
CA THR A 211 -1.96 -15.25 5.44
C THR A 211 -2.62 -15.50 6.79
N ASN A 212 -3.88 -15.89 6.81
CA ASN A 212 -4.61 -16.15 8.04
C ASN A 212 -4.03 -17.35 8.80
N ASN A 213 -3.61 -18.41 8.11
CA ASN A 213 -2.94 -19.54 8.73
C ASN A 213 -1.60 -19.14 9.37
N ILE A 214 -0.79 -18.31 8.69
CA ILE A 214 0.46 -17.79 9.26
C ILE A 214 0.14 -16.95 10.51
N LEU A 215 -0.83 -16.03 10.44
CA LEU A 215 -1.22 -15.19 11.58
C LEU A 215 -1.63 -16.02 12.79
N LEU A 216 -2.44 -17.06 12.59
CA LEU A 216 -2.85 -17.97 13.67
C LEU A 216 -1.65 -18.72 14.26
N ASN A 217 -0.72 -19.19 13.44
CA ASN A 217 0.48 -19.91 13.89
C ASN A 217 1.43 -19.04 14.74
N ILE A 218 1.41 -17.71 14.51
CA ILE A 218 2.19 -16.73 15.30
C ILE A 218 1.34 -16.03 16.37
N ASN A 219 0.21 -16.62 16.75
CA ASN A 219 -0.70 -16.10 17.77
C ASN A 219 -1.23 -14.68 17.50
N LYS A 220 -1.41 -14.30 16.22
CA LYS A 220 -2.05 -13.04 15.80
C LYS A 220 -3.45 -13.30 15.29
N SER A 221 -4.36 -12.32 15.49
CA SER A 221 -5.73 -12.41 14.97
C SER A 221 -5.73 -12.44 13.43
N PRO A 222 -6.52 -13.34 12.80
CA PRO A 222 -6.67 -13.37 11.35
C PRO A 222 -7.34 -12.10 10.82
N ILE A 223 -7.19 -11.87 9.52
CA ILE A 223 -7.83 -10.77 8.80
C ILE A 223 -9.21 -11.23 8.30
N LYS A 224 -10.22 -10.41 8.49
CA LYS A 224 -11.52 -10.54 7.81
C LYS A 224 -11.40 -9.84 6.46
N TRP A 225 -11.13 -10.63 5.45
CA TRP A 225 -10.95 -10.16 4.07
C TRP A 225 -12.25 -9.75 3.37
#